data_09d853cec59d56d6c8b29693c4f5e32a
#
_entry.id   09d853cec59d56d6c8b29693c4f5e32a
#
_cell.length_a   1.000
_cell.length_b   1.000
_cell.length_c   1.000
_cell.angle_alpha   90.00
_cell.angle_beta   90.00
_cell.angle_gamma   90.00
#
_symmetry.space_group_name_H-M   'P 1'
#
loop_
_entity.id
_entity.type
_entity.pdbx_description
1 polymer ?
#
loop_
_entity_poly.entity_id
_entity_poly.type
_entity_poly.pdbx_seq_one_letter_code
_entity_poly.pdbx_strand_id
1 'polypeptide(L)'
;MAKVKKAYFCKNCGFEAPKWLGRCPSCGEWNTFTEEIVARESGSVPANVSGSLPAAKPQRVRDIRESEHRRMDLGNSEVNRVLGGGMVPGSLILLGGEPGIGKSTLSLQLALAANGLKTLYVSGEESAEQIKMRAGRIGIGNDECLIYPETLLENIVNQIGEHRPDLVVIDSIQTIYTDLLDSSAGSVSQIRECAATLLKYAKSTGTSIFIIGHITKD
;
A
#
# COMPACT_ATOMS: atom_id res chain seq x y z
N MET A 1 27.06 6.99 16.98
CA MET A 1 26.75 5.55 17.01
C MET A 1 25.24 5.40 17.15
N ALA A 2 24.58 4.93 16.10
CA ALA A 2 23.13 4.72 16.12
C ALA A 2 22.78 3.62 17.13
N LYS A 3 21.79 3.88 17.99
CA LYS A 3 21.34 2.92 18.98
C LYS A 3 20.43 1.91 18.28
N VAL A 4 20.98 0.77 17.91
CA VAL A 4 20.23 -0.38 17.37
C VAL A 4 19.28 -0.86 18.47
N LYS A 5 17.98 -0.84 18.22
CA LYS A 5 16.97 -1.37 19.13
C LYS A 5 16.47 -2.71 18.59
N LYS A 6 16.66 -3.77 19.38
CA LYS A 6 16.08 -5.08 19.09
C LYS A 6 14.61 -5.08 19.49
N ALA A 7 13.74 -5.58 18.64
CA ALA A 7 12.34 -5.84 18.91
C ALA A 7 11.98 -7.25 18.48
N TYR A 8 10.91 -7.79 19.06
CA TYR A 8 10.43 -9.14 18.79
C TYR A 8 9.05 -9.05 18.15
N PHE A 9 8.89 -9.62 16.96
CA PHE A 9 7.62 -9.60 16.23
C PHE A 9 7.01 -10.99 16.16
N CYS A 10 5.72 -11.07 16.42
CA CYS A 10 4.97 -12.31 16.25
C CYS A 10 4.79 -12.59 14.74
N LYS A 11 5.27 -13.76 14.27
CA LYS A 11 5.14 -14.16 12.85
C LYS A 11 3.68 -14.32 12.38
N ASN A 12 2.78 -14.61 13.31
CA ASN A 12 1.38 -14.85 12.97
C ASN A 12 0.55 -13.56 12.88
N CYS A 13 0.71 -12.62 13.83
CA CYS A 13 -0.12 -11.41 13.88
C CYS A 13 0.65 -10.09 13.84
N GLY A 14 2.01 -10.12 13.79
CA GLY A 14 2.87 -8.94 13.77
C GLY A 14 2.88 -8.13 15.07
N PHE A 15 2.42 -8.69 16.21
CA PHE A 15 2.50 -8.01 17.49
C PHE A 15 3.95 -7.77 17.89
N GLU A 16 4.30 -6.51 18.20
CA GLU A 16 5.64 -6.11 18.63
C GLU A 16 5.78 -6.22 20.16
N ALA A 17 6.87 -6.82 20.61
CA ALA A 17 7.24 -6.89 22.01
C ALA A 17 8.71 -6.44 22.23
N PRO A 18 9.06 -5.79 23.35
CA PRO A 18 10.43 -5.39 23.66
C PRO A 18 11.34 -6.55 24.06
N LYS A 19 10.78 -7.72 24.27
CA LYS A 19 11.47 -8.97 24.62
C LYS A 19 10.72 -10.17 24.03
N TRP A 20 11.42 -11.28 23.89
CA TRP A 20 10.80 -12.53 23.46
C TRP A 20 9.75 -13.02 24.47
N LEU A 21 8.59 -13.40 23.98
CA LEU A 21 7.47 -13.93 24.75
C LEU A 21 7.16 -15.35 24.26
N GLY A 22 6.97 -16.29 25.17
CA GLY A 22 6.62 -17.66 24.83
C GLY A 22 5.25 -17.77 24.17
N ARG A 23 4.29 -16.92 24.56
CA ARG A 23 2.95 -16.83 24.00
C ARG A 23 2.64 -15.40 23.56
N CYS A 24 2.09 -15.24 22.37
CA CYS A 24 1.68 -13.94 21.87
C CYS A 24 0.42 -13.44 22.60
N PRO A 25 0.44 -12.24 23.22
CA PRO A 25 -0.72 -11.71 23.93
C PRO A 25 -1.84 -11.27 22.98
N SER A 26 -1.54 -11.08 21.69
CA SER A 26 -2.51 -10.62 20.68
C SER A 26 -3.26 -11.77 20.05
N CYS A 27 -2.55 -12.79 19.52
CA CYS A 27 -3.18 -13.91 18.81
C CYS A 27 -3.24 -15.21 19.62
N GLY A 28 -2.55 -15.26 20.78
CA GLY A 28 -2.55 -16.43 21.65
C GLY A 28 -1.62 -17.57 21.25
N GLU A 29 -0.98 -17.50 20.09
CA GLU A 29 -0.08 -18.51 19.55
C GLU A 29 1.24 -18.60 20.33
N TRP A 30 1.81 -19.82 20.40
CA TRP A 30 3.03 -20.11 21.11
C TRP A 30 4.24 -20.12 20.17
N ASN A 31 5.40 -19.65 20.69
CA ASN A 31 6.70 -19.72 19.99
C ASN A 31 6.73 -19.03 18.61
N THR A 32 5.95 -17.96 18.45
CA THR A 32 5.80 -17.22 17.19
C THR A 32 6.67 -15.97 17.09
N PHE A 33 7.43 -15.61 18.14
CA PHE A 33 8.27 -14.41 18.13
C PHE A 33 9.59 -14.64 17.42
N THR A 34 9.93 -13.69 16.55
CA THR A 34 11.24 -13.56 15.89
C THR A 34 11.90 -12.27 16.33
N GLU A 35 13.20 -12.32 16.61
CA GLU A 35 13.98 -11.12 16.88
C GLU A 35 14.22 -10.37 15.55
N GLU A 36 13.90 -9.10 15.52
CA GLU A 36 14.19 -8.21 14.41
C GLU A 36 14.95 -6.98 14.90
N ILE A 37 15.94 -6.55 14.12
CA ILE A 37 16.71 -5.36 14.41
C ILE A 37 15.95 -4.17 13.79
N VAL A 38 15.39 -3.32 14.66
CA VAL A 38 14.78 -2.06 14.21
C VAL A 38 15.89 -1.02 14.15
N ALA A 39 16.44 -0.81 12.98
CA ALA A 39 17.38 0.28 12.73
C ALA A 39 16.60 1.61 12.79
N ARG A 40 16.69 2.31 13.92
CA ARG A 40 16.33 3.73 13.97
C ARG A 40 17.52 4.57 13.52
N GLU A 41 17.96 4.38 12.30
CA GLU A 41 18.60 5.48 11.61
C GLU A 41 17.47 6.38 11.08
N SER A 42 17.66 7.67 11.26
CA SER A 42 16.93 8.72 10.55
C SER A 42 17.28 8.64 9.05
N GLY A 43 17.03 7.49 8.43
CA GLY A 43 16.87 7.38 7.01
C GLY A 43 15.69 8.28 6.69
N SER A 44 15.96 9.37 6.05
CA SER A 44 14.99 10.36 5.64
C SER A 44 13.95 9.65 4.76
N VAL A 45 12.85 9.23 5.37
CA VAL A 45 11.59 9.16 4.62
C VAL A 45 11.53 10.51 3.92
N PRO A 46 11.34 10.57 2.59
CA PRO A 46 11.31 11.83 1.86
C PRO A 46 10.53 12.86 2.66
N ALA A 47 11.03 14.08 2.76
CA ALA A 47 10.45 15.15 3.58
C ALA A 47 8.93 15.33 3.39
N ASN A 48 8.40 14.86 2.26
CA ASN A 48 6.97 14.84 1.93
C ASN A 48 6.14 13.86 2.80
N VAL A 49 6.74 12.90 3.51
CA VAL A 49 6.02 11.94 4.39
C VAL A 49 6.22 12.24 5.86
N SER A 50 7.28 13.01 6.23
CA SER A 50 7.58 13.36 7.63
C SER A 50 6.71 14.49 8.19
N GLY A 51 5.80 15.07 7.40
CA GLY A 51 4.80 16.00 7.93
C GLY A 51 3.90 15.28 8.93
N SER A 52 4.07 15.57 10.23
CA SER A 52 3.03 15.21 11.21
C SER A 52 1.74 15.87 10.76
N LEU A 53 0.73 15.05 10.42
CA LEU A 53 -0.62 15.59 10.23
C LEU A 53 -0.94 16.43 11.48
N PRO A 54 -1.40 17.69 11.33
CA PRO A 54 -1.76 18.51 12.47
C PRO A 54 -2.77 17.71 13.32
N ALA A 55 -2.58 17.72 14.64
CA ALA A 55 -3.46 17.00 15.55
C ALA A 55 -4.91 17.49 15.32
N ALA A 56 -5.70 16.67 14.66
CA ALA A 56 -7.09 16.98 14.38
C ALA A 56 -7.88 16.95 15.69
N LYS A 57 -8.69 18.00 15.93
CA LYS A 57 -9.63 18.00 17.05
C LYS A 57 -10.92 17.29 16.61
N PRO A 58 -11.58 16.53 17.51
CA PRO A 58 -12.90 15.96 17.21
C PRO A 58 -13.89 17.07 16.80
N GLN A 59 -14.64 16.83 15.75
CA GLN A 59 -15.66 17.75 15.25
C GLN A 59 -17.01 17.03 15.18
N ARG A 60 -18.10 17.76 15.38
CA ARG A 60 -19.45 17.22 15.17
C ARG A 60 -19.69 17.09 13.66
N VAL A 61 -20.35 16.01 13.23
CA VAL A 61 -20.65 15.75 11.80
C VAL A 61 -21.32 16.95 11.14
N ARG A 62 -22.24 17.61 11.82
CA ARG A 62 -22.96 18.80 11.30
C ARG A 62 -22.06 20.03 11.07
N ASP A 63 -20.90 20.09 11.73
CA ASP A 63 -19.97 21.22 11.65
C ASP A 63 -18.88 20.98 10.58
N ILE A 64 -18.84 19.76 10.01
CA ILE A 64 -17.93 19.39 8.93
C ILE A 64 -18.53 19.89 7.62
N ARG A 65 -17.82 20.77 6.93
CA ARG A 65 -18.22 21.18 5.58
C ARG A 65 -18.05 20.01 4.62
N GLU A 66 -19.10 19.69 3.90
CA GLU A 66 -19.01 18.75 2.77
C GLU A 66 -18.04 19.36 1.75
N SER A 67 -16.87 18.77 1.61
CA SER A 67 -16.03 19.05 0.47
C SER A 67 -16.61 18.25 -0.70
N GLU A 68 -16.93 18.91 -1.81
CA GLU A 68 -17.30 18.24 -3.07
C GLU A 68 -16.10 17.48 -3.64
N HIS A 69 -15.62 16.46 -2.94
CA HIS A 69 -14.64 15.53 -3.50
C HIS A 69 -15.35 14.71 -4.57
N ARG A 70 -15.18 15.15 -5.80
CA ARG A 70 -15.65 14.38 -6.95
C ARG A 70 -14.97 13.01 -6.91
N ARG A 71 -15.78 11.95 -6.84
CA ARG A 71 -15.27 10.58 -6.88
C ARG A 71 -14.60 10.32 -8.23
N MET A 72 -13.51 9.58 -8.22
CA MET A 72 -12.77 9.19 -9.42
C MET A 72 -13.44 7.97 -10.04
N ASP A 73 -13.76 8.06 -11.32
CA ASP A 73 -14.27 6.95 -12.11
C ASP A 73 -13.10 6.03 -12.50
N LEU A 74 -13.19 4.77 -12.10
CA LEU A 74 -12.19 3.75 -12.43
C LEU A 74 -12.48 3.01 -13.74
N GLY A 75 -13.44 3.48 -14.53
CA GLY A 75 -13.80 2.88 -15.82
C GLY A 75 -14.43 1.49 -15.71
N ASN A 76 -14.87 1.08 -14.51
CA ASN A 76 -15.54 -0.20 -14.26
C ASN A 76 -16.77 0.01 -13.38
N SER A 77 -17.95 -0.23 -13.95
CA SER A 77 -19.24 0.04 -13.29
C SER A 77 -19.43 -0.75 -12.00
N GLU A 78 -18.98 -2.01 -11.95
CA GLU A 78 -19.13 -2.86 -10.75
C GLU A 78 -18.21 -2.38 -9.63
N VAL A 79 -16.96 -2.08 -9.94
CA VAL A 79 -16.01 -1.55 -8.94
C VAL A 79 -16.50 -0.19 -8.44
N ASN A 80 -16.91 0.70 -9.33
CA ASN A 80 -17.48 2.00 -8.95
C ASN A 80 -18.73 1.84 -8.07
N ARG A 81 -19.62 0.88 -8.39
CA ARG A 81 -20.80 0.58 -7.58
C ARG A 81 -20.42 0.13 -6.16
N VAL A 82 -19.48 -0.79 -6.04
CA VAL A 82 -18.97 -1.28 -4.75
C VAL A 82 -18.35 -0.14 -3.92
N LEU A 83 -17.68 0.80 -4.60
CA LEU A 83 -17.08 1.98 -3.97
C LEU A 83 -18.06 3.14 -3.76
N GLY A 84 -19.36 2.94 -4.01
CA GLY A 84 -20.38 3.95 -3.82
C GLY A 84 -20.34 5.09 -4.85
N GLY A 85 -19.99 4.77 -6.11
CA GLY A 85 -19.95 5.70 -7.24
C GLY A 85 -18.55 6.13 -7.67
N GLY A 86 -17.52 5.43 -7.22
CA GLY A 86 -16.10 5.68 -7.58
C GLY A 86 -15.19 5.85 -6.38
N MET A 87 -13.90 5.97 -6.64
CA MET A 87 -12.87 6.05 -5.61
C MET A 87 -12.79 7.46 -5.01
N VAL A 88 -12.74 7.55 -3.68
CA VAL A 88 -12.56 8.84 -2.99
C VAL A 88 -11.09 9.23 -3.01
N PRO A 89 -10.72 10.48 -3.40
CA PRO A 89 -9.34 10.95 -3.35
C PRO A 89 -8.71 10.77 -1.96
N GLY A 90 -7.44 10.33 -1.93
CA GLY A 90 -6.73 10.08 -0.67
C GLY A 90 -7.15 8.83 0.08
N SER A 91 -7.99 7.96 -0.52
CA SER A 91 -8.36 6.67 0.04
C SER A 91 -7.32 5.59 -0.26
N LEU A 92 -7.24 4.60 0.64
CA LEU A 92 -6.50 3.36 0.41
C LEU A 92 -7.49 2.21 0.39
N ILE A 93 -7.50 1.45 -0.71
CA ILE A 93 -8.38 0.29 -0.91
C ILE A 93 -7.52 -0.96 -0.97
N LEU A 94 -7.93 -2.00 -0.25
CA LEU A 94 -7.32 -3.32 -0.30
C LEU A 94 -8.21 -4.28 -1.08
N LEU A 95 -7.67 -4.86 -2.15
CA LEU A 95 -8.23 -5.99 -2.87
C LEU A 95 -7.59 -7.28 -2.39
N GLY A 96 -8.25 -7.96 -1.47
CA GLY A 96 -7.81 -9.24 -0.92
C GLY A 96 -8.45 -10.44 -1.62
N GLY A 97 -7.75 -11.56 -1.65
CA GLY A 97 -8.29 -12.82 -2.15
C GLY A 97 -7.21 -13.86 -2.44
N GLU A 98 -7.63 -15.10 -2.74
CA GLU A 98 -6.73 -16.23 -3.03
C GLU A 98 -5.85 -15.93 -4.27
N PRO A 99 -4.64 -16.51 -4.35
CA PRO A 99 -3.82 -16.42 -5.57
C PRO A 99 -4.58 -16.96 -6.80
N GLY A 100 -4.30 -16.38 -7.97
CA GLY A 100 -4.85 -16.86 -9.25
C GLY A 100 -6.30 -16.46 -9.59
N ILE A 101 -7.04 -15.78 -8.70
CA ILE A 101 -8.44 -15.37 -8.96
C ILE A 101 -8.58 -14.12 -9.85
N GLY A 102 -7.48 -13.60 -10.39
CA GLY A 102 -7.53 -12.48 -11.33
C GLY A 102 -7.37 -11.08 -10.72
N LYS A 103 -6.93 -10.93 -9.43
CA LYS A 103 -6.72 -9.63 -8.79
C LYS A 103 -5.81 -8.70 -9.59
N SER A 104 -4.64 -9.18 -10.00
CA SER A 104 -3.66 -8.41 -10.78
C SER A 104 -4.21 -8.01 -12.16
N THR A 105 -5.01 -8.88 -12.78
CA THR A 105 -5.66 -8.56 -14.06
C THR A 105 -6.72 -7.46 -13.88
N LEU A 106 -7.57 -7.58 -12.88
CA LEU A 106 -8.57 -6.56 -12.56
C LEU A 106 -7.91 -5.21 -12.24
N SER A 107 -6.87 -5.22 -11.41
CA SER A 107 -6.18 -3.99 -10.99
C SER A 107 -5.48 -3.29 -12.16
N LEU A 108 -4.84 -4.06 -13.07
CA LEU A 108 -4.27 -3.50 -14.29
C LEU A 108 -5.38 -2.95 -15.20
N GLN A 109 -6.51 -3.66 -15.32
CA GLN A 109 -7.67 -3.19 -16.08
C GLN A 109 -8.20 -1.86 -15.52
N LEU A 110 -8.31 -1.70 -14.20
CA LEU A 110 -8.71 -0.44 -13.57
C LEU A 110 -7.72 0.69 -13.85
N ALA A 111 -6.41 0.43 -13.74
CA ALA A 111 -5.37 1.42 -14.04
C ALA A 111 -5.43 1.89 -15.51
N LEU A 112 -5.74 0.98 -16.44
CA LEU A 112 -5.85 1.28 -17.87
C LEU A 112 -7.21 1.89 -18.26
N ALA A 113 -8.29 1.58 -17.50
CA ALA A 113 -9.64 2.09 -17.78
C ALA A 113 -9.92 3.45 -17.13
N ALA A 114 -9.09 3.89 -16.18
CA ALA A 114 -9.24 5.15 -15.47
C ALA A 114 -8.89 6.34 -16.38
N ASN A 115 -9.74 6.63 -17.35
CA ASN A 115 -9.52 7.67 -18.35
C ASN A 115 -9.44 9.05 -17.71
N GLY A 116 -8.42 9.83 -18.12
CA GLY A 116 -8.17 11.18 -17.62
C GLY A 116 -7.53 11.22 -16.23
N LEU A 117 -7.16 10.05 -15.67
CA LEU A 117 -6.37 9.95 -14.45
C LEU A 117 -4.93 9.54 -14.78
N LYS A 118 -3.98 10.20 -14.15
CA LYS A 118 -2.59 9.74 -14.15
C LYS A 118 -2.45 8.57 -13.19
N THR A 119 -2.05 7.41 -13.70
CA THR A 119 -1.94 6.19 -12.92
C THR A 119 -0.50 5.70 -12.83
N LEU A 120 -0.11 5.14 -11.67
CA LEU A 120 1.17 4.47 -11.47
C LEU A 120 0.90 3.03 -11.03
N TYR A 121 1.23 2.08 -11.88
CA TYR A 121 1.13 0.65 -11.58
C TYR A 121 2.49 0.12 -11.14
N VAL A 122 2.61 -0.18 -9.85
CA VAL A 122 3.81 -0.75 -9.23
C VAL A 122 3.65 -2.26 -9.15
N SER A 123 4.64 -3.00 -9.65
CA SER A 123 4.66 -4.47 -9.54
C SER A 123 5.97 -4.96 -8.94
N GLY A 124 5.87 -5.82 -7.94
CA GLY A 124 7.00 -6.52 -7.39
C GLY A 124 7.18 -7.95 -7.93
N GLU A 125 6.27 -8.40 -8.80
CA GLU A 125 6.26 -9.78 -9.30
C GLU A 125 6.53 -9.89 -10.80
N GLU A 126 6.09 -8.90 -11.59
CA GLU A 126 6.19 -8.92 -13.05
C GLU A 126 7.10 -7.81 -13.58
N SER A 127 7.81 -8.11 -14.67
CA SER A 127 8.57 -7.10 -15.40
C SER A 127 7.65 -6.18 -16.22
N ALA A 128 8.18 -5.03 -16.65
CA ALA A 128 7.44 -4.10 -17.50
C ALA A 128 6.93 -4.75 -18.81
N GLU A 129 7.73 -5.64 -19.41
CA GLU A 129 7.38 -6.36 -20.64
C GLU A 129 6.21 -7.33 -20.40
N GLN A 130 6.21 -8.06 -19.26
CA GLN A 130 5.13 -8.98 -18.90
C GLN A 130 3.81 -8.22 -18.69
N ILE A 131 3.88 -7.10 -17.96
CA ILE A 131 2.72 -6.22 -17.75
C ILE A 131 2.24 -5.65 -19.09
N LYS A 132 3.15 -5.22 -19.98
CA LYS A 132 2.80 -4.73 -21.31
C LYS A 132 2.09 -5.79 -22.17
N MET A 133 2.57 -7.04 -22.15
CA MET A 133 1.90 -8.15 -22.83
C MET A 133 0.50 -8.42 -22.29
N ARG A 134 0.33 -8.32 -20.97
CA ARG A 134 -0.97 -8.48 -20.29
C ARG A 134 -1.91 -7.33 -20.65
N ALA A 135 -1.42 -6.07 -20.62
CA ALA A 135 -2.17 -4.89 -21.03
C ALA A 135 -2.67 -5.00 -22.49
N GLY A 136 -1.83 -5.50 -23.40
CA GLY A 136 -2.22 -5.73 -24.79
C GLY A 136 -3.38 -6.72 -24.97
N ARG A 137 -3.48 -7.73 -24.08
CA ARG A 137 -4.62 -8.68 -24.08
C ARG A 137 -5.90 -8.07 -23.50
N ILE A 138 -5.78 -7.12 -22.59
CA ILE A 138 -6.93 -6.39 -22.02
C ILE A 138 -7.54 -5.47 -23.09
N GLY A 139 -6.75 -4.94 -24.01
CA GLY A 139 -7.22 -4.12 -25.13
C GLY A 139 -7.74 -2.72 -24.72
N ILE A 140 -7.46 -2.29 -23.49
CA ILE A 140 -7.77 -0.95 -22.96
C ILE A 140 -6.46 -0.19 -22.83
N GLY A 141 -6.43 1.06 -23.20
CA GLY A 141 -5.24 1.92 -23.10
C GLY A 141 -5.50 3.16 -22.28
N ASN A 142 -4.51 3.53 -21.46
CA ASN A 142 -4.40 4.82 -20.80
C ASN A 142 -2.96 5.29 -21.00
N ASP A 143 -2.77 6.33 -21.81
CA ASP A 143 -1.44 6.88 -22.13
C ASP A 143 -0.75 7.49 -20.91
N GLU A 144 -1.53 7.86 -19.88
CA GLU A 144 -1.05 8.39 -18.60
C GLU A 144 -0.79 7.27 -17.56
N CYS A 145 -0.80 5.99 -17.97
CA CYS A 145 -0.49 4.85 -17.08
C CYS A 145 1.00 4.53 -17.12
N LEU A 146 1.69 4.81 -16.03
CA LEU A 146 3.10 4.49 -15.82
C LEU A 146 3.23 3.11 -15.19
N ILE A 147 4.16 2.28 -15.71
CA ILE A 147 4.50 0.97 -15.15
C ILE A 147 5.84 1.08 -14.43
N TYR A 148 5.88 0.61 -13.18
CA TYR A 148 7.07 0.68 -12.33
C TYR A 148 7.34 -0.65 -11.63
N PRO A 149 8.25 -1.50 -12.17
CA PRO A 149 8.70 -2.71 -11.49
C PRO A 149 9.67 -2.34 -10.36
N GLU A 150 9.18 -2.33 -9.14
CA GLU A 150 9.94 -1.96 -7.94
C GLU A 150 9.35 -2.63 -6.70
N THR A 151 10.22 -2.91 -5.72
CA THR A 151 9.85 -3.54 -4.45
C THR A 151 10.25 -2.72 -3.23
N LEU A 152 11.20 -1.79 -3.36
CA LEU A 152 11.63 -0.93 -2.26
C LEU A 152 10.65 0.23 -2.07
N LEU A 153 10.01 0.29 -0.89
CA LEU A 153 8.97 1.27 -0.58
C LEU A 153 9.45 2.72 -0.73
N GLU A 154 10.68 3.01 -0.32
CA GLU A 154 11.29 4.35 -0.39
C GLU A 154 11.36 4.84 -1.83
N ASN A 155 11.76 3.98 -2.76
CA ASN A 155 11.79 4.29 -4.18
C ASN A 155 10.38 4.53 -4.73
N ILE A 156 9.43 3.68 -4.34
CA ILE A 156 8.02 3.81 -4.74
C ILE A 156 7.46 5.16 -4.28
N VAL A 157 7.65 5.52 -3.01
CA VAL A 157 7.16 6.80 -2.46
C VAL A 157 7.81 8.00 -3.15
N ASN A 158 9.11 7.92 -3.48
CA ASN A 158 9.81 8.95 -4.24
C ASN A 158 9.19 9.16 -5.62
N GLN A 159 8.91 8.07 -6.35
CA GLN A 159 8.31 8.14 -7.68
C GLN A 159 6.85 8.64 -7.64
N ILE A 160 6.09 8.26 -6.61
CA ILE A 160 4.76 8.84 -6.40
C ILE A 160 4.86 10.37 -6.18
N GLY A 161 5.84 10.82 -5.39
CA GLY A 161 6.07 12.25 -5.14
C GLY A 161 6.50 13.04 -6.38
N GLU A 162 7.32 12.44 -7.24
CA GLU A 162 7.80 13.03 -8.49
C GLU A 162 6.69 13.12 -9.54
N HIS A 163 6.01 12.01 -9.80
CA HIS A 163 5.00 11.90 -10.86
C HIS A 163 3.63 12.41 -10.45
N ARG A 164 3.32 12.47 -9.15
CA ARG A 164 2.03 12.91 -8.58
C ARG A 164 0.83 12.25 -9.26
N PRO A 165 0.75 10.91 -9.27
CA PRO A 165 -0.38 10.23 -9.87
C PRO A 165 -1.65 10.44 -9.04
N ASP A 166 -2.82 10.39 -9.70
CA ASP A 166 -4.12 10.39 -9.04
C ASP A 166 -4.41 9.04 -8.39
N LEU A 167 -3.98 7.96 -9.05
CA LEU A 167 -4.15 6.57 -8.63
C LEU A 167 -2.81 5.82 -8.66
N VAL A 168 -2.49 5.16 -7.56
CA VAL A 168 -1.38 4.20 -7.46
C VAL A 168 -1.95 2.80 -7.25
N VAL A 169 -1.46 1.84 -8.01
CA VAL A 169 -1.74 0.40 -7.80
C VAL A 169 -0.48 -0.27 -7.31
N ILE A 170 -0.58 -1.04 -6.22
CA ILE A 170 0.51 -1.86 -5.65
C ILE A 170 0.17 -3.34 -5.84
N ASP A 171 0.92 -4.04 -6.69
CA ASP A 171 0.75 -5.47 -7.00
C ASP A 171 2.04 -6.26 -6.75
N SER A 172 2.19 -6.87 -5.58
CA SER A 172 1.33 -6.96 -4.40
C SER A 172 2.02 -6.40 -3.15
N ILE A 173 1.26 -6.17 -2.07
CA ILE A 173 1.85 -5.67 -0.81
C ILE A 173 2.86 -6.65 -0.21
N GLN A 174 2.76 -7.94 -0.52
CA GLN A 174 3.67 -8.96 -0.03
C GLN A 174 5.08 -8.87 -0.62
N THR A 175 5.23 -8.28 -1.78
CA THR A 175 6.53 -8.12 -2.44
C THR A 175 7.24 -6.82 -2.07
N ILE A 176 6.49 -5.85 -1.52
CA ILE A 176 7.04 -4.56 -1.09
C ILE A 176 7.70 -4.69 0.29
N TYR A 177 8.84 -4.06 0.43
CA TYR A 177 9.57 -4.00 1.69
C TYR A 177 10.19 -2.61 1.92
N THR A 178 10.56 -2.34 3.16
CA THR A 178 11.31 -1.13 3.56
C THR A 178 12.62 -1.55 4.22
N ASP A 179 13.69 -0.80 3.96
CA ASP A 179 15.00 -1.00 4.60
C ASP A 179 15.01 -0.57 6.08
N LEU A 180 13.91 0.00 6.59
CA LEU A 180 13.78 0.35 8.01
C LEU A 180 13.62 -0.86 8.93
N LEU A 181 13.29 -2.03 8.38
CA LEU A 181 13.11 -3.29 9.09
C LEU A 181 14.03 -4.36 8.52
N ASP A 182 14.72 -5.09 9.40
CA ASP A 182 15.64 -6.17 9.05
C ASP A 182 14.90 -7.52 8.84
N SER A 183 13.63 -7.47 8.46
CA SER A 183 12.81 -8.64 8.17
C SER A 183 12.62 -8.85 6.67
N SER A 184 12.40 -10.10 6.26
CA SER A 184 12.20 -10.43 4.85
C SER A 184 10.92 -9.81 4.28
N ALA A 185 10.95 -9.48 2.99
CA ALA A 185 9.74 -9.12 2.26
C ALA A 185 8.64 -10.17 2.47
N GLY A 186 7.39 -9.75 2.54
CA GLY A 186 6.24 -10.63 2.80
C GLY A 186 6.04 -11.01 4.28
N SER A 187 6.97 -10.67 5.19
CA SER A 187 6.71 -10.82 6.62
C SER A 187 5.59 -9.87 7.08
N VAL A 188 4.89 -10.25 8.15
CA VAL A 188 3.77 -9.45 8.67
C VAL A 188 4.22 -8.06 9.12
N SER A 189 5.44 -7.93 9.68
CA SER A 189 6.04 -6.66 10.05
C SER A 189 6.26 -5.75 8.84
N GLN A 190 6.84 -6.28 7.76
CA GLN A 190 7.04 -5.53 6.51
C GLN A 190 5.70 -5.09 5.89
N ILE A 191 4.75 -5.99 5.77
CA ILE A 191 3.42 -5.70 5.21
C ILE A 191 2.73 -4.58 6.01
N ARG A 192 2.78 -4.65 7.35
CA ARG A 192 2.18 -3.63 8.22
C ARG A 192 2.84 -2.27 8.07
N GLU A 193 4.17 -2.22 8.07
CA GLU A 193 4.92 -0.97 7.94
C GLU A 193 4.70 -0.33 6.57
N CYS A 194 4.79 -1.12 5.49
CA CYS A 194 4.52 -0.65 4.14
C CYS A 194 3.08 -0.13 3.99
N ALA A 195 2.09 -0.87 4.47
CA ALA A 195 0.69 -0.45 4.41
C ALA A 195 0.41 0.81 5.25
N ALA A 196 1.02 0.93 6.44
CA ALA A 196 0.87 2.11 7.30
C ALA A 196 1.49 3.37 6.65
N THR A 197 2.66 3.22 6.04
CA THR A 197 3.33 4.31 5.31
C THR A 197 2.52 4.76 4.10
N LEU A 198 2.03 3.82 3.29
CA LEU A 198 1.18 4.11 2.13
C LEU A 198 -0.13 4.78 2.54
N LEU A 199 -0.77 4.33 3.62
CA LEU A 199 -1.99 4.94 4.16
C LEU A 199 -1.75 6.38 4.62
N LYS A 200 -0.65 6.61 5.34
CA LYS A 200 -0.27 7.96 5.78
C LYS A 200 -0.01 8.86 4.58
N TYR A 201 0.69 8.35 3.57
CA TYR A 201 0.97 9.08 2.34
C TYR A 201 -0.34 9.46 1.62
N ALA A 202 -1.23 8.49 1.38
CA ALA A 202 -2.52 8.73 0.74
C ALA A 202 -3.31 9.86 1.42
N LYS A 203 -3.43 9.80 2.76
CA LYS A 203 -4.15 10.81 3.55
C LYS A 203 -3.50 12.19 3.53
N SER A 204 -2.17 12.27 3.44
CA SER A 204 -1.46 13.55 3.49
C SER A 204 -1.41 14.25 2.13
N THR A 205 -1.40 13.50 1.03
CA THR A 205 -1.24 14.03 -0.33
C THR A 205 -2.53 14.07 -1.14
N GLY A 206 -3.54 13.29 -0.74
CA GLY A 206 -4.75 13.10 -1.54
C GLY A 206 -4.61 12.06 -2.66
N THR A 207 -3.43 11.48 -2.85
CA THR A 207 -3.20 10.40 -3.82
C THR A 207 -3.97 9.15 -3.39
N SER A 208 -4.74 8.55 -4.29
CA SER A 208 -5.48 7.32 -4.00
C SER A 208 -4.62 6.10 -4.26
N ILE A 209 -4.69 5.11 -3.36
CA ILE A 209 -3.87 3.91 -3.44
C ILE A 209 -4.75 2.66 -3.45
N PHE A 210 -4.51 1.77 -4.42
CA PHE A 210 -5.16 0.48 -4.55
C PHE A 210 -4.11 -0.62 -4.32
N ILE A 211 -4.29 -1.41 -3.28
CA ILE A 211 -3.34 -2.45 -2.86
C ILE A 211 -3.92 -3.83 -3.13
N ILE A 212 -3.13 -4.70 -3.76
CA ILE A 212 -3.44 -6.12 -3.88
C ILE A 212 -2.81 -6.87 -2.71
N GLY A 213 -3.63 -7.72 -2.07
CA GLY A 213 -3.19 -8.64 -1.02
C GLY A 213 -3.56 -10.08 -1.34
N HIS A 214 -2.66 -11.01 -1.08
CA HIS A 214 -2.96 -12.44 -1.10
C HIS A 214 -3.44 -12.86 0.28
N ILE A 215 -4.61 -13.49 0.35
CA ILE A 215 -5.14 -14.10 1.56
C ILE A 215 -4.91 -15.60 1.44
N THR A 216 -4.05 -16.14 2.28
CA THR A 216 -3.91 -17.59 2.48
C THR A 216 -4.91 -18.00 3.56
N LYS A 217 -5.67 -19.06 3.33
CA LYS A 217 -6.41 -19.73 4.39
C LYS A 217 -5.42 -20.62 5.12
N ASP A 218 -5.09 -20.29 6.37
CA ASP A 218 -4.50 -21.22 7.32
C ASP A 218 -5.58 -22.14 7.89
#